data_6877fa5a7e6ad5d810f4d813e5e5331a
#
_entry.id   6877fa5a7e6ad5d810f4d813e5e5331a
#
_cell.length_a   1.000
_cell.length_b   1.000
_cell.length_c   1.000
_cell.angle_alpha   90.00
_cell.angle_beta   90.00
_cell.angle_gamma   90.00
#
_symmetry.space_group_name_H-M   'P 1'
#
loop_
_entity.id
_entity.type
_entity.pdbx_description
1 polymer ?
#
loop_
_entity_poly.entity_id
_entity_poly.type
_entity_poly.pdbx_seq_one_letter_code
_entity_poly.pdbx_strand_id
1 'polypeptide(L)'
;TTSSQSVMKDMATALKTPSVWVVAIVIFTIYATYSASSYMQPYCETVLGMSAVAAGYVGILRKDAIRLLGAPISGFISEKMGGRCALLIGIFDILFIISLAILLVLPVGAQYTVVTVVILVATSFAIYGMRGMYYAIIDEIGTPKKIYGAVAGFAMFIGFLPDAFNSTLCGYWLDAYPGAQGYRNIFIYMLVLIIVNVILIGILLRYISKNKEQIRKNQQELKGEVAE
;
A
#
# COMPACT_ATOMS: atom_id res chain seq x y z
N THR A 1 -20.39 -19.07 21.35
CA THR A 1 -19.09 -19.80 21.26
C THR A 1 -19.00 -20.41 19.87
N THR A 2 -18.29 -19.72 18.97
CA THR A 2 -17.98 -20.22 17.62
C THR A 2 -17.08 -21.45 17.81
N SER A 3 -17.52 -22.63 17.38
CA SER A 3 -16.71 -23.85 17.51
C SER A 3 -15.44 -23.72 16.64
N SER A 4 -14.30 -24.24 17.08
CA SER A 4 -13.04 -24.28 16.32
C SER A 4 -13.24 -24.83 14.90
N GLN A 5 -14.17 -25.76 14.72
CA GLN A 5 -14.53 -26.35 13.43
C GLN A 5 -15.20 -25.33 12.49
N SER A 6 -16.02 -24.41 13.01
CA SER A 6 -16.62 -23.33 12.21
C SER A 6 -15.57 -22.37 11.69
N VAL A 7 -14.63 -21.95 12.56
CA VAL A 7 -13.53 -21.05 12.18
C VAL A 7 -12.63 -21.67 11.10
N MET A 8 -12.29 -22.95 11.24
CA MET A 8 -11.47 -23.66 10.24
C MET A 8 -12.19 -23.77 8.88
N LYS A 9 -13.51 -24.01 8.89
CA LYS A 9 -14.31 -24.07 7.68
C LYS A 9 -14.41 -22.71 6.98
N ASP A 10 -14.58 -21.65 7.75
CA ASP A 10 -14.65 -20.28 7.22
C ASP A 10 -13.29 -19.85 6.63
N MET A 11 -12.18 -20.20 7.31
CA MET A 11 -10.83 -20.00 6.79
C MET A 11 -10.57 -20.79 5.50
N ALA A 12 -10.97 -22.06 5.44
CA ALA A 12 -10.84 -22.88 4.24
C ALA A 12 -11.68 -22.31 3.07
N THR A 13 -12.82 -21.69 3.35
CA THR A 13 -13.65 -21.01 2.34
C THR A 13 -12.98 -19.73 1.84
N ALA A 14 -12.40 -18.92 2.74
CA ALA A 14 -11.63 -17.74 2.40
C ALA A 14 -10.44 -18.09 1.48
N LEU A 15 -9.67 -19.11 1.83
CA LEU A 15 -8.51 -19.58 1.05
C LEU A 15 -8.85 -20.08 -0.36
N LYS A 16 -10.06 -20.59 -0.56
CA LYS A 16 -10.54 -21.06 -1.88
C LYS A 16 -11.05 -19.92 -2.77
N THR A 17 -11.18 -18.72 -2.25
CA THR A 17 -11.75 -17.57 -2.98
C THR A 17 -10.63 -16.76 -3.65
N PRO A 18 -10.52 -16.75 -5.00
CA PRO A 18 -9.41 -16.09 -5.70
C PRO A 18 -9.31 -14.58 -5.41
N SER A 19 -10.43 -13.87 -5.25
CA SER A 19 -10.41 -12.43 -4.93
C SER A 19 -9.75 -12.12 -3.59
N VAL A 20 -9.81 -13.04 -2.63
CA VAL A 20 -9.16 -12.90 -1.32
C VAL A 20 -7.63 -12.89 -1.47
N TRP A 21 -7.09 -13.75 -2.32
CA TRP A 21 -5.65 -13.76 -2.63
C TRP A 21 -5.20 -12.48 -3.32
N VAL A 22 -6.00 -11.98 -4.27
CA VAL A 22 -5.69 -10.71 -4.95
C VAL A 22 -5.62 -9.58 -3.93
N VAL A 23 -6.60 -9.47 -3.01
CA VAL A 23 -6.58 -8.47 -1.95
C VAL A 23 -5.39 -8.64 -1.02
N ALA A 24 -5.08 -9.87 -0.61
CA ALA A 24 -3.93 -10.15 0.26
C ALA A 24 -2.60 -9.71 -0.37
N ILE A 25 -2.42 -9.96 -1.69
CA ILE A 25 -1.21 -9.54 -2.42
C ILE A 25 -1.20 -8.04 -2.66
N VAL A 26 -2.34 -7.38 -2.87
CA VAL A 26 -2.46 -5.91 -2.92
C VAL A 26 -1.97 -5.30 -1.60
N ILE A 27 -2.44 -5.82 -0.47
CA ILE A 27 -1.98 -5.35 0.86
C ILE A 27 -0.48 -5.59 1.02
N PHE A 28 0.02 -6.77 0.62
CA PHE A 28 1.44 -7.11 0.66
C PHE A 28 2.31 -6.13 -0.13
N THR A 29 1.96 -5.83 -1.38
CA THR A 29 2.76 -4.93 -2.24
C THR A 29 2.77 -3.49 -1.72
N ILE A 30 1.63 -2.97 -1.27
CA ILE A 30 1.53 -1.64 -0.66
C ILE A 30 2.34 -1.60 0.64
N TYR A 31 2.23 -2.62 1.49
CA TYR A 31 2.92 -2.68 2.76
C TYR A 31 4.44 -2.84 2.61
N ALA A 32 4.89 -3.68 1.68
CA ALA A 32 6.31 -3.83 1.35
C ALA A 32 6.90 -2.50 0.88
N THR A 33 6.20 -1.78 0.00
CA THR A 33 6.58 -0.46 -0.48
C THR A 33 6.64 0.57 0.66
N TYR A 34 5.63 0.56 1.55
CA TYR A 34 5.62 1.40 2.74
C TYR A 34 6.81 1.13 3.67
N SER A 35 7.11 -0.14 3.97
CA SER A 35 8.24 -0.52 4.80
C SER A 35 9.58 -0.07 4.18
N ALA A 36 9.77 -0.31 2.87
CA ALA A 36 10.95 0.14 2.14
C ALA A 36 11.09 1.68 2.06
N SER A 37 9.98 2.42 2.15
CA SER A 37 10.02 3.90 2.13
C SER A 37 10.76 4.52 3.31
N SER A 38 11.02 3.75 4.39
CA SER A 38 11.83 4.21 5.53
C SER A 38 13.27 4.57 5.13
N TYR A 39 13.79 3.96 4.08
CA TYR A 39 15.12 4.24 3.54
C TYR A 39 15.23 5.57 2.77
N MET A 40 14.13 6.25 2.49
CA MET A 40 14.14 7.57 1.87
C MET A 40 14.74 8.68 2.76
N GLN A 41 14.68 8.54 4.09
CA GLN A 41 15.33 9.50 5.00
C GLN A 41 16.85 9.32 5.00
N PRO A 42 17.42 8.12 5.23
CA PRO A 42 18.85 7.89 5.07
C PRO A 42 19.38 8.24 3.67
N TYR A 43 18.59 8.09 2.62
CA TYR A 43 18.94 8.58 1.29
C TYR A 43 19.21 10.09 1.26
N CYS A 44 18.40 10.89 1.96
CA CYS A 44 18.61 12.33 2.04
C CYS A 44 19.96 12.68 2.71
N GLU A 45 20.37 11.92 3.71
CA GLU A 45 21.66 12.12 4.38
C GLU A 45 22.83 11.64 3.53
N THR A 46 22.75 10.37 3.08
CA THR A 46 23.89 9.68 2.45
C THR A 46 24.13 10.13 1.01
N VAL A 47 23.04 10.36 0.24
CA VAL A 47 23.15 10.63 -1.19
C VAL A 47 22.99 12.11 -1.53
N LEU A 48 22.06 12.82 -0.88
CA LEU A 48 21.87 14.25 -1.11
C LEU A 48 22.80 15.11 -0.26
N GLY A 49 23.55 14.53 0.68
CA GLY A 49 24.47 15.26 1.56
C GLY A 49 23.78 16.22 2.54
N MET A 50 22.51 15.96 2.85
CA MET A 50 21.80 16.79 3.83
C MET A 50 22.31 16.52 5.24
N SER A 51 22.30 17.56 6.10
CA SER A 51 22.58 17.33 7.51
C SER A 51 21.52 16.40 8.14
N ALA A 52 21.91 15.64 9.17
CA ALA A 52 21.00 14.73 9.88
C ALA A 52 19.74 15.46 10.40
N VAL A 53 19.89 16.71 10.82
CA VAL A 53 18.77 17.56 11.27
C VAL A 53 17.82 17.85 10.10
N ALA A 54 18.33 18.27 8.95
CA ALA A 54 17.52 18.59 7.78
C ALA A 54 16.81 17.33 7.23
N ALA A 55 17.52 16.21 7.13
CA ALA A 55 16.94 14.94 6.73
C ALA A 55 15.89 14.44 7.74
N GLY A 56 16.10 14.68 9.03
CA GLY A 56 15.12 14.41 10.09
C GLY A 56 13.82 15.20 9.89
N TYR A 57 13.88 16.49 9.56
CA TYR A 57 12.67 17.26 9.22
C TYR A 57 11.94 16.73 7.99
N VAL A 58 12.67 16.32 6.94
CA VAL A 58 12.08 15.66 5.78
C VAL A 58 11.41 14.34 6.20
N GLY A 59 12.04 13.57 7.10
CA GLY A 59 11.48 12.35 7.66
C GLY A 59 10.17 12.59 8.40
N ILE A 60 10.11 13.59 9.29
CA ILE A 60 8.90 13.99 10.03
C ILE A 60 7.82 14.45 9.05
N LEU A 61 8.13 15.32 8.10
CA LEU A 61 7.18 15.79 7.09
C LEU A 61 6.57 14.61 6.33
N ARG A 62 7.41 13.68 5.85
CA ARG A 62 6.97 12.53 5.05
C ARG A 62 6.19 11.50 5.86
N LYS A 63 6.67 11.12 7.05
CA LYS A 63 6.07 10.06 7.85
C LYS A 63 4.89 10.55 8.68
N ASP A 64 5.06 11.67 9.38
CA ASP A 64 4.09 12.08 10.39
C ASP A 64 3.04 13.04 9.81
N ALA A 65 3.46 14.13 9.17
CA ALA A 65 2.53 15.11 8.62
C ALA A 65 1.71 14.52 7.46
N ILE A 66 2.36 13.87 6.51
CA ILE A 66 1.66 13.25 5.36
C ILE A 66 0.79 12.06 5.80
N ARG A 67 1.23 11.27 6.77
CA ARG A 67 0.43 10.18 7.35
C ARG A 67 -0.84 10.70 8.03
N LEU A 68 -0.71 11.79 8.79
CA LEU A 68 -1.85 12.41 9.49
C LEU A 68 -2.91 12.92 8.52
N LEU A 69 -2.50 13.44 7.36
CA LEU A 69 -3.39 14.00 6.35
C LEU A 69 -3.81 12.99 5.29
N GLY A 70 -2.93 12.09 4.91
CA GLY A 70 -3.13 11.17 3.77
C GLY A 70 -4.30 10.22 3.96
N ALA A 71 -4.43 9.58 5.12
CA ALA A 71 -5.51 8.65 5.38
C ALA A 71 -6.91 9.33 5.43
N PRO A 72 -7.12 10.45 6.16
CA PRO A 72 -8.40 11.16 6.12
C PRO A 72 -8.75 11.69 4.73
N ILE A 73 -7.78 12.27 4.02
CA ILE A 73 -8.00 12.81 2.67
C ILE A 73 -8.41 11.69 1.70
N SER A 74 -7.71 10.56 1.72
CA SER A 74 -8.03 9.42 0.85
C SER A 74 -9.39 8.81 1.19
N GLY A 75 -9.74 8.69 2.47
CA GLY A 75 -11.07 8.26 2.92
C GLY A 75 -12.17 9.18 2.39
N PHE A 76 -12.03 10.49 2.58
CA PHE A 76 -12.99 11.48 2.10
C PHE A 76 -13.15 11.47 0.56
N ILE A 77 -12.04 11.34 -0.20
CA ILE A 77 -12.10 11.22 -1.65
C ILE A 77 -12.81 9.91 -2.04
N SER A 78 -12.50 8.81 -1.38
CA SER A 78 -13.13 7.51 -1.62
C SER A 78 -14.65 7.58 -1.41
N GLU A 79 -15.12 8.21 -0.31
CA GLU A 79 -16.55 8.41 -0.04
C GLU A 79 -17.21 9.21 -1.16
N LYS A 80 -16.62 10.32 -1.61
CA LYS A 80 -17.12 11.11 -2.76
C LYS A 80 -17.15 10.33 -4.06
N MET A 81 -16.26 9.34 -4.22
CA MET A 81 -16.24 8.44 -5.38
C MET A 81 -17.20 7.25 -5.22
N GLY A 82 -18.04 7.24 -4.19
CA GLY A 82 -19.00 6.16 -3.94
C GLY A 82 -18.37 4.89 -3.37
N GLY A 83 -17.32 5.01 -2.57
CA GLY A 83 -16.63 3.89 -1.91
C GLY A 83 -15.70 3.09 -2.83
N ARG A 84 -15.26 3.66 -3.94
CA ARG A 84 -14.37 2.99 -4.93
C ARG A 84 -12.91 3.03 -4.47
N CYS A 85 -12.59 2.32 -3.41
CA CYS A 85 -11.25 2.28 -2.83
C CYS A 85 -10.21 1.68 -3.80
N ALA A 86 -10.55 0.59 -4.49
CA ALA A 86 -9.66 -0.04 -5.47
C ALA A 86 -9.28 0.91 -6.62
N LEU A 87 -10.25 1.69 -7.14
CA LEU A 87 -9.97 2.66 -8.20
C LEU A 87 -9.04 3.78 -7.69
N LEU A 88 -9.29 4.30 -6.50
CA LEU A 88 -8.49 5.37 -5.91
C LEU A 88 -7.06 4.89 -5.58
N ILE A 89 -6.89 3.64 -5.12
CA ILE A 89 -5.57 3.02 -4.97
C ILE A 89 -4.84 2.99 -6.32
N GLY A 90 -5.51 2.59 -7.40
CA GLY A 90 -4.91 2.62 -8.74
C GLY A 90 -4.46 4.02 -9.19
N ILE A 91 -5.18 5.08 -8.81
CA ILE A 91 -4.77 6.47 -9.06
C ILE A 91 -3.51 6.81 -8.28
N PHE A 92 -3.43 6.41 -6.99
CA PHE A 92 -2.24 6.61 -6.18
C PHE A 92 -1.05 5.76 -6.67
N ASP A 93 -1.28 4.56 -7.19
CA ASP A 93 -0.24 3.73 -7.82
C ASP A 93 0.40 4.49 -9.00
N ILE A 94 -0.41 5.10 -9.87
CA ILE A 94 0.10 5.88 -11.00
C ILE A 94 0.89 7.10 -10.51
N LEU A 95 0.38 7.83 -9.53
CA LEU A 95 1.11 8.95 -8.92
C LEU A 95 2.47 8.50 -8.36
N PHE A 96 2.50 7.36 -7.66
CA PHE A 96 3.71 6.76 -7.11
C PHE A 96 4.70 6.40 -8.22
N ILE A 97 4.26 5.71 -9.27
CA ILE A 97 5.09 5.30 -10.40
C ILE A 97 5.73 6.51 -11.07
N ILE A 98 4.93 7.56 -11.37
CA ILE A 98 5.43 8.79 -11.98
C ILE A 98 6.47 9.45 -11.08
N SER A 99 6.17 9.64 -9.80
CA SER A 99 7.07 10.28 -8.84
C SER A 99 8.39 9.51 -8.73
N LEU A 100 8.33 8.19 -8.59
CA LEU A 100 9.52 7.37 -8.43
C LEU A 100 10.33 7.22 -9.72
N ALA A 101 9.67 7.17 -10.88
CA ALA A 101 10.34 7.17 -12.19
C ALA A 101 11.14 8.47 -12.40
N ILE A 102 10.56 9.63 -12.05
CA ILE A 102 11.26 10.91 -12.09
C ILE A 102 12.48 10.87 -11.16
N LEU A 103 12.31 10.36 -9.93
CA LEU A 103 13.41 10.24 -8.96
C LEU A 103 14.55 9.37 -9.48
N LEU A 104 14.26 8.28 -10.18
CA LEU A 104 15.26 7.36 -10.72
C LEU A 104 16.07 7.93 -11.91
N VAL A 105 15.48 8.89 -12.62
CA VAL A 105 16.12 9.56 -13.78
C VAL A 105 16.81 10.86 -13.36
N LEU A 106 16.38 11.48 -12.26
CA LEU A 106 16.92 12.76 -11.80
C LEU A 106 18.39 12.61 -11.38
N PRO A 107 19.30 13.47 -11.90
CA PRO A 107 20.70 13.44 -11.49
C PRO A 107 20.85 13.78 -10.00
N VAL A 108 21.81 13.12 -9.35
CA VAL A 108 22.18 13.47 -7.97
C VAL A 108 23.04 14.73 -7.97
N GLY A 109 22.63 15.75 -7.23
CA GLY A 109 23.37 17.00 -7.11
C GLY A 109 22.67 18.02 -6.24
N ALA A 110 23.43 18.92 -5.62
CA ALA A 110 22.90 19.91 -4.69
C ALA A 110 21.78 20.79 -5.28
N GLN A 111 21.87 21.09 -6.59
CA GLN A 111 20.87 21.86 -7.33
C GLN A 111 19.51 21.17 -7.45
N TYR A 112 19.46 19.83 -7.33
CA TYR A 112 18.24 19.05 -7.42
C TYR A 112 17.65 18.63 -6.07
N THR A 113 18.30 18.98 -4.95
CA THR A 113 17.90 18.57 -3.60
C THR A 113 16.45 18.95 -3.30
N VAL A 114 16.04 20.18 -3.58
CA VAL A 114 14.66 20.63 -3.31
C VAL A 114 13.66 19.85 -4.15
N VAL A 115 13.93 19.68 -5.44
CA VAL A 115 13.06 18.90 -6.36
C VAL A 115 12.95 17.45 -5.89
N THR A 116 14.07 16.84 -5.49
CA THR A 116 14.11 15.49 -4.94
C THR A 116 13.24 15.38 -3.68
N VAL A 117 13.35 16.31 -2.75
CA VAL A 117 12.51 16.32 -1.52
C VAL A 117 11.03 16.43 -1.87
N VAL A 118 10.65 17.30 -2.81
CA VAL A 118 9.25 17.41 -3.27
C VAL A 118 8.75 16.09 -3.85
N ILE A 119 9.55 15.41 -4.66
CA ILE A 119 9.21 14.10 -5.23
C ILE A 119 9.07 13.04 -4.12
N LEU A 120 9.96 13.03 -3.12
CA LEU A 120 9.87 12.12 -1.97
C LEU A 120 8.59 12.37 -1.15
N VAL A 121 8.16 13.61 -0.99
CA VAL A 121 6.90 13.97 -0.34
C VAL A 121 5.71 13.49 -1.15
N ALA A 122 5.69 13.71 -2.47
CA ALA A 122 4.64 13.23 -3.36
C ALA A 122 4.54 11.69 -3.35
N THR A 123 5.68 11.00 -3.40
CA THR A 123 5.77 9.54 -3.26
C THR A 123 5.18 9.07 -1.94
N SER A 124 5.49 9.76 -0.85
CA SER A 124 4.97 9.42 0.49
C SER A 124 3.46 9.66 0.58
N PHE A 125 2.95 10.72 -0.02
CA PHE A 125 1.51 10.99 -0.08
C PHE A 125 0.76 9.85 -0.79
N ALA A 126 1.29 9.37 -1.91
CA ALA A 126 0.72 8.21 -2.62
C ALA A 126 0.71 6.95 -1.74
N ILE A 127 1.83 6.63 -1.06
CA ILE A 127 1.92 5.47 -0.15
C ILE A 127 0.88 5.55 0.97
N TYR A 128 0.80 6.68 1.66
CA TYR A 128 -0.12 6.84 2.79
C TYR A 128 -1.58 6.92 2.35
N GLY A 129 -1.84 7.45 1.16
CA GLY A 129 -3.15 7.42 0.52
C GLY A 129 -3.61 5.97 0.26
N MET A 130 -2.79 5.14 -0.37
CA MET A 130 -3.07 3.72 -0.58
C MET A 130 -3.27 2.99 0.74
N ARG A 131 -2.38 3.23 1.71
CA ARG A 131 -2.40 2.58 3.02
C ARG A 131 -3.64 2.92 3.85
N GLY A 132 -4.22 4.09 3.67
CA GLY A 132 -5.47 4.49 4.34
C GLY A 132 -6.69 3.70 3.88
N MET A 133 -6.62 3.03 2.73
CA MET A 133 -7.79 2.42 2.08
C MET A 133 -7.67 0.93 1.81
N TYR A 134 -6.49 0.33 1.89
CA TYR A 134 -6.31 -1.06 1.43
C TYR A 134 -7.17 -2.08 2.20
N TYR A 135 -7.55 -1.80 3.46
CA TYR A 135 -8.48 -2.66 4.19
C TYR A 135 -9.93 -2.53 3.69
N ALA A 136 -10.33 -1.34 3.24
CA ALA A 136 -11.67 -1.11 2.72
C ALA A 136 -11.96 -1.89 1.42
N ILE A 137 -10.91 -2.38 0.74
CA ILE A 137 -11.08 -3.26 -0.42
C ILE A 137 -11.79 -4.57 -0.03
N ILE A 138 -11.61 -5.06 1.21
CA ILE A 138 -12.28 -6.28 1.71
C ILE A 138 -13.80 -6.11 1.68
N ASP A 139 -14.30 -4.91 2.00
CA ASP A 139 -15.71 -4.56 1.89
C ASP A 139 -16.12 -4.35 0.42
N GLU A 140 -15.25 -3.72 -0.37
CA GLU A 140 -15.52 -3.41 -1.77
C GLU A 140 -15.67 -4.67 -2.64
N ILE A 141 -14.97 -5.76 -2.33
CA ILE A 141 -15.15 -7.06 -3.01
C ILE A 141 -16.41 -7.80 -2.56
N GLY A 142 -17.18 -7.26 -1.62
CA GLY A 142 -18.41 -7.86 -1.12
C GLY A 142 -18.19 -9.13 -0.32
N THR A 143 -17.20 -9.14 0.56
CA THR A 143 -16.92 -10.29 1.42
C THR A 143 -18.14 -10.62 2.29
N PRO A 144 -18.68 -11.86 2.26
CA PRO A 144 -19.80 -12.23 3.09
C PRO A 144 -19.49 -12.09 4.58
N LYS A 145 -20.45 -11.58 5.38
CA LYS A 145 -20.29 -11.33 6.82
C LYS A 145 -19.75 -12.56 7.56
N LYS A 146 -20.27 -13.74 7.22
CA LYS A 146 -19.89 -15.01 7.86
C LYS A 146 -18.39 -15.29 7.84
N ILE A 147 -17.70 -14.96 6.74
CA ILE A 147 -16.27 -15.24 6.54
C ILE A 147 -15.40 -14.00 6.61
N TYR A 148 -15.98 -12.83 6.90
CA TYR A 148 -15.27 -11.55 6.88
C TYR A 148 -14.03 -11.55 7.78
N GLY A 149 -14.14 -12.00 9.02
CA GLY A 149 -13.03 -12.08 9.96
C GLY A 149 -11.90 -13.01 9.47
N ALA A 150 -12.26 -14.15 8.85
CA ALA A 150 -11.28 -15.08 8.30
C ALA A 150 -10.54 -14.47 7.09
N VAL A 151 -11.28 -13.78 6.20
CA VAL A 151 -10.70 -13.06 5.05
C VAL A 151 -9.78 -11.93 5.50
N ALA A 152 -10.22 -11.10 6.43
CA ALA A 152 -9.42 -10.01 6.97
C ALA A 152 -8.16 -10.53 7.65
N GLY A 153 -8.27 -11.53 8.52
CA GLY A 153 -7.13 -12.14 9.20
C GLY A 153 -6.11 -12.74 8.23
N PHE A 154 -6.57 -13.45 7.20
CA PHE A 154 -5.71 -14.02 6.17
C PHE A 154 -5.04 -12.94 5.32
N ALA A 155 -5.79 -11.96 4.87
CA ALA A 155 -5.26 -10.85 4.07
C ALA A 155 -4.21 -10.04 4.84
N MET A 156 -4.42 -9.82 6.15
CA MET A 156 -3.44 -9.16 7.02
C MET A 156 -2.21 -10.03 7.24
N PHE A 157 -2.37 -11.33 7.46
CA PHE A 157 -1.24 -12.24 7.65
C PHE A 157 -0.30 -12.22 6.45
N ILE A 158 -0.84 -12.40 5.23
CA ILE A 158 -0.05 -12.31 4.00
C ILE A 158 0.47 -10.90 3.79
N GLY A 159 -0.36 -9.89 4.02
CA GLY A 159 -0.04 -8.47 3.80
C GLY A 159 1.15 -7.98 4.63
N PHE A 160 1.35 -8.52 5.83
CA PHE A 160 2.46 -8.12 6.72
C PHE A 160 3.69 -9.01 6.65
N LEU A 161 3.71 -10.05 5.83
CA LEU A 161 4.90 -10.87 5.60
C LEU A 161 6.17 -10.06 5.23
N PRO A 162 6.09 -8.90 4.54
CA PRO A 162 7.27 -8.10 4.24
C PRO A 162 8.08 -7.69 5.47
N ASP A 163 7.47 -7.56 6.66
CA ASP A 163 8.21 -7.24 7.89
C ASP A 163 9.28 -8.29 8.24
N ALA A 164 9.07 -9.54 7.83
CA ALA A 164 10.00 -10.62 8.10
C ALA A 164 11.30 -10.55 7.27
N PHE A 165 11.29 -9.91 6.09
CA PHE A 165 12.44 -9.96 5.17
C PHE A 165 12.82 -8.61 4.55
N ASN A 166 11.93 -7.63 4.53
CA ASN A 166 12.11 -6.40 3.74
C ASN A 166 13.32 -5.58 4.21
N SER A 167 13.51 -5.48 5.52
CA SER A 167 14.68 -4.79 6.10
C SER A 167 15.98 -5.49 5.75
N THR A 168 16.00 -6.82 5.78
CA THR A 168 17.18 -7.62 5.41
C THR A 168 17.51 -7.45 3.93
N LEU A 169 16.49 -7.47 3.06
CA LEU A 169 16.66 -7.27 1.63
C LEU A 169 17.20 -5.88 1.29
N CYS A 170 16.60 -4.83 1.89
CA CYS A 170 17.05 -3.46 1.68
C CYS A 170 18.46 -3.23 2.25
N GLY A 171 18.75 -3.77 3.45
CA GLY A 171 20.07 -3.72 4.06
C GLY A 171 21.14 -4.39 3.19
N TYR A 172 20.85 -5.58 2.66
CA TYR A 172 21.75 -6.26 1.72
C TYR A 172 22.12 -5.39 0.53
N TRP A 173 21.17 -4.67 -0.08
CA TRP A 173 21.49 -3.78 -1.20
C TRP A 173 22.35 -2.59 -0.81
N LEU A 174 22.19 -2.05 0.40
CA LEU A 174 23.02 -0.96 0.88
C LEU A 174 24.44 -1.42 1.21
N ASP A 175 24.62 -2.64 1.71
CA ASP A 175 25.91 -3.22 2.02
C ASP A 175 26.65 -3.66 0.73
N ALA A 176 25.94 -4.32 -0.19
CA ALA A 176 26.52 -4.81 -1.43
C ALA A 176 26.80 -3.71 -2.46
N TYR A 177 26.05 -2.60 -2.44
CA TYR A 177 26.14 -1.50 -3.39
C TYR A 177 26.17 -0.15 -2.64
N PRO A 178 27.31 0.25 -2.04
CA PRO A 178 27.42 1.46 -1.25
C PRO A 178 27.03 2.73 -2.01
N GLY A 179 26.49 3.71 -1.29
CA GLY A 179 26.11 5.03 -1.83
C GLY A 179 24.79 5.00 -2.62
N ALA A 180 24.70 5.81 -3.67
CA ALA A 180 23.48 6.03 -4.43
C ALA A 180 22.91 4.75 -5.08
N GLN A 181 23.76 3.80 -5.45
CA GLN A 181 23.34 2.58 -6.15
C GLN A 181 22.48 1.66 -5.28
N GLY A 182 22.80 1.49 -4.00
CA GLY A 182 22.01 0.68 -3.08
C GLY A 182 20.60 1.25 -2.92
N TYR A 183 20.47 2.56 -2.76
CA TYR A 183 19.16 3.23 -2.71
C TYR A 183 18.41 3.13 -4.03
N ARG A 184 19.11 3.22 -5.17
CA ARG A 184 18.51 3.00 -6.49
C ARG A 184 17.87 1.62 -6.61
N ASN A 185 18.52 0.58 -6.09
CA ASN A 185 17.98 -0.78 -6.09
C ASN A 185 16.71 -0.88 -5.23
N ILE A 186 16.70 -0.23 -4.06
CA ILE A 186 15.49 -0.14 -3.21
C ILE A 186 14.35 0.57 -3.95
N PHE A 187 14.63 1.67 -4.63
CA PHE A 187 13.61 2.41 -5.38
C PHE A 187 13.07 1.61 -6.57
N ILE A 188 13.94 0.87 -7.28
CA ILE A 188 13.51 -0.05 -8.35
C ILE A 188 12.63 -1.17 -7.78
N TYR A 189 12.99 -1.74 -6.64
CA TYR A 189 12.17 -2.74 -5.96
C TYR A 189 10.79 -2.20 -5.62
N MET A 190 10.70 -1.00 -5.04
CA MET A 190 9.42 -0.34 -4.76
C MET A 190 8.60 -0.11 -6.03
N LEU A 191 9.26 0.30 -7.13
CA LEU A 191 8.60 0.52 -8.42
C LEU A 191 8.02 -0.78 -8.97
N VAL A 192 8.77 -1.88 -8.92
CA VAL A 192 8.31 -3.20 -9.36
C VAL A 192 7.10 -3.67 -8.56
N LEU A 193 7.12 -3.50 -7.22
CA LEU A 193 5.99 -3.84 -6.37
C LEU A 193 4.71 -3.08 -6.75
N ILE A 194 4.81 -1.79 -7.02
CA ILE A 194 3.64 -0.99 -7.39
C ILE A 194 3.17 -1.27 -8.82
N ILE A 195 4.07 -1.59 -9.74
CA ILE A 195 3.66 -2.07 -11.08
C ILE A 195 2.85 -3.36 -10.96
N VAL A 196 3.29 -4.31 -10.12
CA VAL A 196 2.51 -5.52 -9.82
C VAL A 196 1.17 -5.15 -9.20
N ASN A 197 1.15 -4.18 -8.26
CA ASN A 197 -0.09 -3.71 -7.64
C ASN A 197 -1.09 -3.17 -8.65
N VAL A 198 -0.67 -2.36 -9.62
CA VAL A 198 -1.53 -1.84 -10.72
C VAL A 198 -2.21 -2.99 -11.47
N ILE A 199 -1.47 -4.05 -11.78
CA ILE A 199 -2.04 -5.24 -12.45
C ILE A 199 -3.10 -5.90 -11.57
N LEU A 200 -2.82 -6.08 -10.28
CA LEU A 200 -3.74 -6.67 -9.30
C LEU A 200 -5.00 -5.81 -9.13
N ILE A 201 -4.85 -4.49 -9.04
CA ILE A 201 -5.98 -3.55 -8.99
C ILE A 201 -6.83 -3.65 -10.27
N GLY A 202 -6.20 -3.77 -11.44
CA GLY A 202 -6.91 -3.99 -12.70
C GLY A 202 -7.74 -5.29 -12.69
N ILE A 203 -7.19 -6.38 -12.15
CA ILE A 203 -7.91 -7.66 -11.97
C ILE A 203 -9.08 -7.46 -11.00
N LEU A 204 -8.85 -6.77 -9.89
CA LEU A 204 -9.86 -6.52 -8.86
C LEU A 204 -11.02 -5.67 -9.37
N LEU A 205 -10.74 -4.61 -10.12
CA LEU A 205 -11.76 -3.77 -10.74
C LEU A 205 -12.63 -4.55 -11.74
N ARG A 206 -12.01 -5.46 -12.52
CA ARG A 206 -12.75 -6.38 -13.40
C ARG A 206 -13.65 -7.34 -12.60
N TYR A 207 -13.14 -7.89 -11.51
CA TYR A 207 -13.90 -8.75 -10.61
C TYR A 207 -15.11 -8.02 -10.04
N ILE A 208 -14.92 -6.82 -9.47
CA ILE A 208 -15.97 -5.97 -8.90
C ILE A 208 -17.02 -5.64 -9.97
N SER A 209 -16.57 -5.29 -11.18
CA SER A 209 -17.49 -4.98 -12.28
C SER A 209 -18.38 -6.16 -12.70
N LYS A 210 -17.82 -7.38 -12.72
CA LYS A 210 -18.55 -8.60 -13.10
C LYS A 210 -19.53 -9.07 -12.03
N ASN A 211 -19.26 -8.81 -10.75
CA ASN A 211 -20.00 -9.36 -9.62
C ASN A 211 -20.81 -8.30 -8.87
N LYS A 212 -21.15 -7.17 -9.51
CA LYS A 212 -21.81 -6.01 -8.87
C LYS A 212 -23.06 -6.34 -8.08
N GLU A 213 -23.94 -7.18 -8.63
CA GLU A 213 -25.21 -7.53 -7.97
C GLU A 213 -24.98 -8.35 -6.70
N GLN A 214 -24.11 -9.35 -6.76
CA GLN A 214 -23.78 -10.18 -5.60
C GLN A 214 -23.09 -9.37 -4.51
N ILE A 215 -22.14 -8.51 -4.90
CA ILE A 215 -21.43 -7.61 -4.00
C ILE A 215 -22.42 -6.69 -3.29
N ARG A 216 -23.37 -6.09 -4.03
CA ARG A 216 -24.39 -5.21 -3.46
C ARG A 216 -25.28 -5.93 -2.44
N LYS A 217 -25.67 -7.17 -2.72
CA LYS A 217 -26.45 -7.99 -1.77
C LYS A 217 -25.67 -8.22 -0.47
N ASN A 218 -24.43 -8.68 -0.58
CA ASN A 218 -23.58 -8.95 0.57
C ASN A 218 -23.31 -7.68 1.41
N GLN A 219 -23.15 -6.52 0.76
CA GLN A 219 -22.97 -5.24 1.43
C GLN A 219 -24.23 -4.75 2.14
N GLN A 220 -25.42 -5.05 1.60
CA GLN A 220 -26.68 -4.74 2.25
C GLN A 220 -26.90 -5.59 3.51
N GLU A 221 -26.55 -6.87 3.46
CA GLU A 221 -26.58 -7.76 4.62
C GLU A 221 -25.65 -7.27 5.76
N LEU A 222 -24.46 -6.80 5.40
CA LEU A 222 -23.51 -6.21 6.36
C LEU A 222 -24.07 -4.95 7.04
N LYS A 223 -24.80 -4.11 6.30
CA LYS A 223 -25.36 -2.85 6.80
C LYS A 223 -26.70 -3.05 7.54
N GLY A 224 -27.51 -4.02 7.14
CA GLY A 224 -28.83 -4.28 7.72
C GLY A 224 -28.77 -4.78 9.16
N GLU A 225 -27.70 -5.48 9.53
CA GLU A 225 -27.53 -5.96 10.92
C GLU A 225 -26.80 -4.97 11.85
N VAL A 226 -26.30 -3.84 11.33
CA VAL A 226 -25.77 -2.73 12.14
C VAL A 226 -26.90 -1.80 12.58
N ALA A 227 -28.11 -1.96 12.01
CA ALA A 227 -29.29 -1.14 12.31
C ALA A 227 -30.27 -1.81 13.32
N GLU A 228 -30.02 -3.05 13.78
CA GLU A 228 -30.66 -3.73 14.88
C GLU A 228 -29.77 -3.74 16.15
#